data_9f9134f00777b7de2dc0a65aefac09dd
#
_entry.id   9f9134f00777b7de2dc0a65aefac09dd
#
_cell.length_a   1.000
_cell.length_b   1.000
_cell.length_c   1.000
_cell.angle_alpha   90.00
_cell.angle_beta   90.00
_cell.angle_gamma   90.00
#
_symmetry.space_group_name_H-M   'P 1'
#
loop_
_entity.id
_entity.type
_entity.pdbx_description
1 polymer ?
#
loop_
_entity_poly.entity_id
_entity_poly.type
_entity_poly.pdbx_seq_one_letter_code
_entity_poly.pdbx_strand_id
1 'polypeptide(L)'
;VDSDYYMFCDQDDVWLNNKIELSMKKMEELESCGKGKAIAVFTDLKVVDEKLNLISDSLWKYSNISAAYSKDFYRMLAWGCPAYGCTMLFNSKVKQYVLPFPEWKFHDLWTILIISKKGIVDYISFPTILYRQHTCNVTGAHQKNNKKYYLSRFLHMNELIIEQRKLFLMYKDLPFNISLVKIFVLKMLKLFK
;
A
#
# COMPACT_ATOMS: atom_id res chain seq x y z
N VAL A 1 19.51 0.19 -12.47
CA VAL A 1 19.03 -0.80 -13.44
C VAL A 1 18.02 -0.11 -14.32
N ASP A 2 18.15 -0.28 -15.66
CA ASP A 2 17.16 0.19 -16.63
C ASP A 2 16.34 -1.00 -17.12
N SER A 3 15.03 -0.86 -17.04
CA SER A 3 14.02 -1.83 -17.46
C SER A 3 12.73 -1.11 -17.77
N ASP A 4 11.84 -1.75 -18.53
CA ASP A 4 10.52 -1.20 -18.83
C ASP A 4 9.58 -1.28 -17.63
N TYR A 5 9.74 -2.33 -16.80
CA TYR A 5 8.90 -2.59 -15.65
C TYR A 5 9.73 -2.95 -14.40
N TYR A 6 9.18 -2.63 -13.23
CA TYR A 6 9.80 -2.85 -11.94
C TYR A 6 8.81 -3.44 -10.95
N MET A 7 9.30 -4.35 -10.11
CA MET A 7 8.58 -4.89 -8.96
C MET A 7 9.45 -4.78 -7.71
N PHE A 8 8.86 -4.48 -6.57
CA PHE A 8 9.52 -4.70 -5.28
C PHE A 8 9.37 -6.17 -4.89
N CYS A 9 10.37 -6.70 -4.21
CA CYS A 9 10.39 -8.09 -3.74
C CYS A 9 10.91 -8.12 -2.30
N ASP A 10 10.08 -8.63 -1.41
CA ASP A 10 10.51 -8.94 -0.05
C ASP A 10 11.08 -10.36 -0.04
N GLN A 11 12.18 -10.56 0.70
CA GLN A 11 12.99 -11.77 0.65
C GLN A 11 12.34 -12.97 1.37
N ASP A 12 11.35 -12.71 2.20
CA ASP A 12 10.66 -13.68 3.06
C ASP A 12 9.29 -14.09 2.53
N ASP A 13 8.81 -13.45 1.46
CA ASP A 13 7.53 -13.73 0.83
C ASP A 13 7.64 -14.78 -0.29
N VAL A 14 6.51 -15.44 -0.59
CA VAL A 14 6.42 -16.39 -1.70
C VAL A 14 5.49 -15.87 -2.77
N TRP A 15 6.02 -15.67 -3.98
CA TRP A 15 5.23 -15.30 -5.14
C TRP A 15 4.44 -16.48 -5.67
N LEU A 16 3.16 -16.29 -5.95
CA LEU A 16 2.35 -17.26 -6.64
C LEU A 16 2.69 -17.25 -8.14
N ASN A 17 2.55 -18.40 -8.81
CA ASN A 17 2.99 -18.60 -10.20
C ASN A 17 2.35 -17.62 -11.20
N ASN A 18 1.19 -17.10 -10.90
CA ASN A 18 0.42 -16.18 -11.76
C ASN A 18 0.67 -14.68 -11.46
N LYS A 19 1.57 -14.34 -10.52
CA LYS A 19 1.79 -12.95 -10.09
C LYS A 19 2.20 -12.05 -11.25
N ILE A 20 3.25 -12.43 -11.96
CA ILE A 20 3.80 -11.62 -13.06
C ILE A 20 2.76 -11.51 -14.18
N GLU A 21 2.17 -12.63 -14.60
CA GLU A 21 1.19 -12.68 -15.68
C GLU A 21 -0.01 -11.75 -15.41
N LEU A 22 -0.65 -11.88 -14.23
CA LEU A 22 -1.80 -11.05 -13.88
C LEU A 22 -1.44 -9.57 -13.79
N SER A 23 -0.28 -9.26 -13.20
CA SER A 23 0.17 -7.87 -13.05
C SER A 23 0.50 -7.24 -14.40
N MET A 24 1.16 -7.98 -15.30
CA MET A 24 1.49 -7.51 -16.65
C MET A 24 0.24 -7.33 -17.50
N LYS A 25 -0.68 -8.29 -17.50
CA LYS A 25 -1.95 -8.16 -18.22
C LYS A 25 -2.71 -6.88 -17.82
N LYS A 26 -2.76 -6.57 -16.52
CA LYS A 26 -3.39 -5.34 -16.04
C LYS A 26 -2.60 -4.08 -16.43
N MET A 27 -1.27 -4.16 -16.44
CA MET A 27 -0.40 -3.07 -16.89
C MET A 27 -0.64 -2.75 -18.36
N GLU A 28 -0.64 -3.74 -19.24
CA GLU A 28 -0.87 -3.59 -20.68
C GLU A 28 -2.25 -2.99 -20.99
N GLU A 29 -3.31 -3.45 -20.26
CA GLU A 29 -4.64 -2.86 -20.34
C GLU A 29 -4.60 -1.36 -20.06
N LEU A 30 -3.94 -0.95 -18.98
CA LEU A 30 -3.86 0.45 -18.57
C LEU A 30 -2.98 1.29 -19.51
N GLU A 31 -1.89 0.72 -20.06
CA GLU A 31 -1.02 1.40 -21.02
C GLU A 31 -1.72 1.63 -22.35
N SER A 32 -2.61 0.72 -22.77
CA SER A 32 -3.41 0.90 -23.98
C SER A 32 -4.34 2.11 -23.90
N CYS A 33 -4.91 2.37 -22.72
CA CYS A 33 -5.79 3.51 -22.46
C CYS A 33 -5.04 4.79 -22.06
N GLY A 34 -3.92 4.62 -21.36
CA GLY A 34 -3.13 5.71 -20.75
C GLY A 34 -1.77 5.89 -21.38
N LYS A 35 -1.67 5.96 -22.72
CA LYS A 35 -0.40 6.07 -23.45
C LYS A 35 0.51 7.16 -22.84
N GLY A 36 1.73 6.75 -22.52
CA GLY A 36 2.75 7.67 -22.03
C GLY A 36 2.67 8.03 -20.55
N LYS A 37 1.70 7.51 -19.77
CA LYS A 37 1.56 7.82 -18.34
C LYS A 37 2.42 6.91 -17.46
N ALA A 38 2.79 7.42 -16.29
CA ALA A 38 3.31 6.60 -15.18
C ALA A 38 2.16 5.75 -14.63
N ILE A 39 2.37 4.44 -14.52
CA ILE A 39 1.33 3.50 -14.10
C ILE A 39 1.90 2.60 -13.00
N ALA A 40 1.12 2.42 -11.93
CA ALA A 40 1.37 1.46 -10.88
C ALA A 40 0.14 0.55 -10.69
N VAL A 41 0.38 -0.76 -10.66
CA VAL A 41 -0.61 -1.81 -10.40
C VAL A 41 -0.20 -2.55 -9.15
N PHE A 42 -1.15 -2.95 -8.32
CA PHE A 42 -0.89 -3.79 -7.16
C PHE A 42 -1.98 -4.84 -6.98
N THR A 43 -1.68 -5.86 -6.19
CA THR A 43 -2.58 -7.00 -5.96
C THR A 43 -2.90 -7.14 -4.48
N ASP A 44 -3.89 -7.98 -4.16
CA ASP A 44 -4.04 -8.49 -2.80
C ASP A 44 -2.95 -9.55 -2.50
N LEU A 45 -2.90 -9.99 -1.26
CA LEU A 45 -2.02 -11.07 -0.81
C LEU A 45 -2.72 -11.97 0.22
N LYS A 46 -2.25 -13.22 0.34
CA LYS A 46 -2.65 -14.14 1.41
C LYS A 46 -1.73 -13.96 2.60
N VAL A 47 -2.29 -13.94 3.79
CA VAL A 47 -1.51 -13.89 5.04
C VAL A 47 -1.24 -15.32 5.48
N VAL A 48 0.03 -15.66 5.72
CA VAL A 48 0.48 -16.98 6.18
C VAL A 48 1.41 -16.85 7.39
N ASP A 49 1.53 -17.92 8.17
CA ASP A 49 2.51 -18.00 9.25
C ASP A 49 3.94 -18.32 8.74
N GLU A 50 4.89 -18.45 9.65
CA GLU A 50 6.29 -18.79 9.35
C GLU A 50 6.43 -20.13 8.58
N LYS A 51 5.48 -21.04 8.75
CA LYS A 51 5.44 -22.38 8.11
C LYS A 51 4.59 -22.41 6.85
N LEU A 52 4.10 -21.24 6.37
CA LEU A 52 3.20 -21.08 5.23
C LEU A 52 1.78 -21.62 5.47
N ASN A 53 1.36 -21.85 6.70
CA ASN A 53 -0.04 -22.17 6.99
C ASN A 53 -0.90 -20.92 6.81
N LEU A 54 -2.05 -21.08 6.16
CA LEU A 54 -2.95 -19.95 5.85
C LEU A 54 -3.57 -19.37 7.12
N ILE A 55 -3.38 -18.07 7.32
CA ILE A 55 -4.05 -17.25 8.36
C ILE A 55 -5.27 -16.55 7.75
N SER A 56 -5.11 -15.97 6.55
CA SER A 56 -6.19 -15.32 5.81
C SER A 56 -5.95 -15.39 4.30
N ASP A 57 -7.00 -15.59 3.54
CA ASP A 57 -6.99 -15.64 2.08
C ASP A 57 -6.91 -14.26 1.41
N SER A 58 -7.04 -13.18 2.21
CA SER A 58 -6.97 -11.79 1.75
C SER A 58 -6.49 -10.88 2.88
N LEU A 59 -5.43 -10.11 2.64
CA LEU A 59 -4.98 -9.09 3.58
C LEU A 59 -5.98 -7.94 3.68
N TRP A 60 -6.59 -7.55 2.57
CA TRP A 60 -7.54 -6.44 2.58
C TRP A 60 -8.75 -6.75 3.46
N LYS A 61 -9.27 -7.98 3.39
CA LYS A 61 -10.33 -8.45 4.30
C LYS A 61 -9.83 -8.53 5.75
N TYR A 62 -8.67 -9.13 5.97
CA TYR A 62 -8.07 -9.31 7.29
C TYR A 62 -7.84 -7.99 8.02
N SER A 63 -7.34 -6.98 7.31
CA SER A 63 -7.03 -5.66 7.86
C SER A 63 -8.17 -4.64 7.69
N ASN A 64 -9.33 -5.05 7.18
CA ASN A 64 -10.47 -4.16 6.88
C ASN A 64 -10.05 -2.92 6.06
N ILE A 65 -9.32 -3.16 4.96
CA ILE A 65 -8.84 -2.14 4.03
C ILE A 65 -9.51 -2.38 2.68
N SER A 66 -10.00 -1.34 2.04
CA SER A 66 -10.56 -1.44 0.69
C SER A 66 -9.52 -1.02 -0.35
N ALA A 67 -9.32 -1.87 -1.37
CA ALA A 67 -8.48 -1.54 -2.52
C ALA A 67 -8.96 -0.26 -3.24
N ALA A 68 -10.26 0.01 -3.24
CA ALA A 68 -10.84 1.21 -3.84
C ALA A 68 -10.33 2.53 -3.21
N TYR A 69 -9.67 2.48 -2.02
CA TYR A 69 -9.06 3.69 -1.44
C TYR A 69 -7.92 4.22 -2.31
N SER A 70 -7.26 3.37 -3.11
CA SER A 70 -6.21 3.78 -4.05
C SER A 70 -6.69 4.75 -5.13
N LYS A 71 -7.99 4.81 -5.40
CA LYS A 71 -8.60 5.76 -6.34
C LYS A 71 -8.75 7.19 -5.78
N ASP A 72 -8.53 7.37 -4.48
CA ASP A 72 -8.63 8.68 -3.82
C ASP A 72 -7.42 8.92 -2.91
N PHE A 73 -6.59 9.88 -3.31
CA PHE A 73 -5.38 10.28 -2.60
C PHE A 73 -5.64 10.58 -1.11
N TYR A 74 -6.70 11.33 -0.80
CA TYR A 74 -7.02 11.69 0.59
C TYR A 74 -7.55 10.52 1.40
N ARG A 75 -8.27 9.57 0.78
CA ARG A 75 -8.70 8.34 1.46
C ARG A 75 -7.51 7.47 1.80
N MET A 76 -6.52 7.35 0.93
CA MET A 76 -5.28 6.62 1.25
C MET A 76 -4.58 7.24 2.45
N LEU A 77 -4.45 8.58 2.50
CA LEU A 77 -3.84 9.29 3.63
C LEU A 77 -4.64 9.12 4.94
N ALA A 78 -5.96 9.14 4.86
CA ALA A 78 -6.82 9.11 6.05
C ALA A 78 -7.12 7.68 6.54
N TRP A 79 -7.31 6.73 5.63
CA TRP A 79 -7.84 5.39 5.92
C TRP A 79 -6.83 4.27 5.78
N GLY A 80 -5.70 4.54 5.15
CA GLY A 80 -4.61 3.62 4.90
C GLY A 80 -4.47 3.24 3.43
N CYS A 81 -3.24 2.98 3.04
CA CYS A 81 -2.89 2.54 1.70
C CYS A 81 -3.15 1.03 1.57
N PRO A 82 -3.85 0.58 0.52
CA PRO A 82 -4.08 -0.84 0.28
C PRO A 82 -2.92 -1.55 -0.46
N ALA A 83 -1.96 -0.79 -1.00
CA ALA A 83 -0.82 -1.31 -1.73
C ALA A 83 0.34 -1.62 -0.78
N TYR A 84 0.87 -2.82 -0.87
CA TYR A 84 2.09 -3.25 -0.19
C TYR A 84 3.21 -3.38 -1.22
N GLY A 85 4.44 -3.01 -0.87
CA GLY A 85 5.57 -2.97 -1.80
C GLY A 85 5.71 -4.26 -2.61
N CYS A 86 5.74 -5.41 -1.93
CA CYS A 86 5.88 -6.71 -2.57
C CYS A 86 4.75 -7.05 -3.57
N THR A 87 3.60 -6.36 -3.53
CA THR A 87 2.48 -6.59 -4.46
C THR A 87 2.54 -5.72 -5.72
N MET A 88 3.46 -4.75 -5.79
CA MET A 88 3.44 -3.70 -6.79
C MET A 88 4.21 -4.06 -8.06
N LEU A 89 3.62 -3.71 -9.21
CA LEU A 89 4.26 -3.58 -10.50
C LEU A 89 4.11 -2.13 -10.98
N PHE A 90 5.16 -1.52 -11.51
CA PHE A 90 5.09 -0.19 -12.10
C PHE A 90 5.98 -0.08 -13.34
N ASN A 91 5.58 0.77 -14.28
CA ASN A 91 6.36 1.02 -15.49
C ASN A 91 7.51 2.02 -15.24
N SER A 92 8.48 2.07 -16.16
CA SER A 92 9.69 2.89 -16.05
C SER A 92 9.41 4.39 -15.84
N LYS A 93 8.26 4.87 -16.32
CA LYS A 93 7.86 6.28 -16.17
C LYS A 93 7.55 6.70 -14.74
N VAL A 94 7.36 5.76 -13.84
CA VAL A 94 7.18 6.03 -12.41
C VAL A 94 8.46 6.61 -11.80
N LYS A 95 9.65 6.13 -12.23
CA LYS A 95 10.96 6.54 -11.68
C LYS A 95 11.15 8.05 -11.62
N GLN A 96 10.79 8.77 -12.69
CA GLN A 96 10.96 10.22 -12.78
C GLN A 96 10.19 11.02 -11.72
N TYR A 97 9.14 10.43 -11.13
CA TYR A 97 8.30 11.09 -10.12
C TYR A 97 8.65 10.68 -8.70
N VAL A 98 9.16 9.46 -8.49
CA VAL A 98 9.36 8.89 -7.16
C VAL A 98 10.81 8.96 -6.68
N LEU A 99 11.77 9.13 -7.59
CA LEU A 99 13.17 9.21 -7.24
C LEU A 99 13.64 10.68 -7.08
N PRO A 100 14.56 10.95 -6.13
CA PRO A 100 15.03 10.02 -5.10
C PRO A 100 13.93 9.69 -4.08
N PHE A 101 13.98 8.50 -3.49
CA PHE A 101 13.10 8.18 -2.36
C PHE A 101 13.47 9.04 -1.15
N PRO A 102 12.49 9.52 -0.37
CA PRO A 102 12.76 10.19 0.89
C PRO A 102 13.41 9.22 1.91
N GLU A 103 14.13 9.76 2.87
CA GLU A 103 14.87 8.96 3.88
C GLU A 103 13.96 8.13 4.81
N TRP A 104 12.69 8.54 4.98
CA TRP A 104 11.72 7.76 5.73
C TRP A 104 11.26 6.53 4.90
N LYS A 105 11.26 5.36 5.52
CA LYS A 105 11.28 4.02 4.91
C LYS A 105 9.98 3.50 4.25
N PHE A 106 9.06 4.33 3.80
CA PHE A 106 7.80 3.86 3.19
C PHE A 106 7.79 4.08 1.67
N HIS A 107 8.71 3.42 0.98
CA HIS A 107 8.87 3.55 -0.47
C HIS A 107 7.62 3.16 -1.27
N ASP A 108 6.86 2.18 -0.79
CA ASP A 108 5.60 1.72 -1.36
C ASP A 108 4.49 2.77 -1.22
N LEU A 109 4.28 3.28 -0.01
CA LEU A 109 3.31 4.35 0.24
C LEU A 109 3.66 5.62 -0.54
N TRP A 110 4.95 6.01 -0.56
CA TRP A 110 5.43 7.13 -1.35
C TRP A 110 5.09 6.97 -2.82
N THR A 111 5.44 5.83 -3.41
CA THR A 111 5.20 5.54 -4.83
C THR A 111 3.72 5.66 -5.18
N ILE A 112 2.84 5.00 -4.42
CA ILE A 112 1.39 5.03 -4.67
C ILE A 112 0.80 6.42 -4.51
N LEU A 113 1.20 7.17 -3.49
CA LEU A 113 0.71 8.54 -3.28
C LEU A 113 1.12 9.48 -4.42
N ILE A 114 2.37 9.42 -4.85
CA ILE A 114 2.84 10.24 -5.97
C ILE A 114 2.11 9.87 -7.26
N ILE A 115 2.03 8.58 -7.59
CA ILE A 115 1.43 8.13 -8.85
C ILE A 115 -0.08 8.31 -8.86
N SER A 116 -0.77 8.24 -7.72
CA SER A 116 -2.20 8.57 -7.65
C SER A 116 -2.52 10.01 -8.05
N LYS A 117 -1.53 10.92 -8.03
CA LYS A 117 -1.65 12.31 -8.46
C LYS A 117 -1.06 12.58 -9.84
N LYS A 118 -0.02 11.85 -10.23
CA LYS A 118 0.77 12.12 -11.44
C LYS A 118 0.50 11.15 -12.58
N GLY A 119 -0.14 10.01 -12.29
CA GLY A 119 -0.31 8.92 -13.24
C GLY A 119 -1.61 8.15 -13.03
N ILE A 120 -1.53 6.85 -13.22
CA ILE A 120 -2.63 5.90 -13.06
C ILE A 120 -2.25 4.89 -11.99
N VAL A 121 -3.15 4.68 -11.02
CA VAL A 121 -3.06 3.60 -10.04
C VAL A 121 -4.28 2.71 -10.20
N ASP A 122 -4.07 1.41 -10.33
CA ASP A 122 -5.15 0.43 -10.33
C ASP A 122 -4.76 -0.84 -9.58
N TYR A 123 -5.70 -1.74 -9.35
CA TYR A 123 -5.50 -2.94 -8.54
C TYR A 123 -6.17 -4.17 -9.14
N ILE A 124 -5.69 -5.33 -8.71
CA ILE A 124 -6.24 -6.65 -9.01
C ILE A 124 -6.75 -7.24 -7.70
N SER A 125 -8.05 -7.54 -7.62
CA SER A 125 -8.69 -8.12 -6.42
C SER A 125 -8.38 -9.62 -6.26
N PHE A 126 -7.18 -10.04 -6.61
CA PHE A 126 -6.73 -11.42 -6.51
C PHE A 126 -5.38 -11.46 -5.78
N PRO A 127 -5.20 -12.32 -4.77
CA PRO A 127 -3.93 -12.45 -4.07
C PRO A 127 -2.90 -13.16 -4.95
N THR A 128 -1.70 -12.57 -5.03
CA THR A 128 -0.60 -13.10 -5.84
C THR A 128 0.64 -13.45 -5.03
N ILE A 129 0.58 -13.28 -3.71
CA ILE A 129 1.68 -13.49 -2.77
C ILE A 129 1.18 -14.23 -1.55
N LEU A 130 2.03 -15.10 -0.99
CA LEU A 130 1.93 -15.57 0.38
C LEU A 130 2.80 -14.65 1.24
N TYR A 131 2.15 -13.75 1.98
CA TYR A 131 2.79 -12.78 2.86
C TYR A 131 3.07 -13.42 4.21
N ARG A 132 4.34 -13.65 4.51
CA ARG A 132 4.77 -14.39 5.69
C ARG A 132 4.77 -13.48 6.92
N GLN A 133 4.11 -13.93 7.99
CA GLN A 133 4.10 -13.25 9.28
C GLN A 133 5.11 -13.92 10.22
N HIS A 134 6.05 -13.13 10.73
CA HIS A 134 7.01 -13.52 11.76
C HIS A 134 7.30 -12.33 12.68
N THR A 135 7.98 -12.57 13.80
CA THR A 135 8.23 -11.58 14.84
C THR A 135 9.07 -10.37 14.39
N CYS A 136 9.81 -10.52 13.29
CA CYS A 136 10.68 -9.48 12.75
C CYS A 136 10.07 -8.68 11.57
N ASN A 137 8.80 -8.87 11.22
CA ASN A 137 8.18 -8.08 10.17
C ASN A 137 8.22 -6.58 10.49
N VAL A 138 8.68 -5.77 9.53
CA VAL A 138 8.65 -4.29 9.63
C VAL A 138 7.21 -3.79 9.60
N THR A 139 6.37 -4.41 8.78
CA THR A 139 4.95 -4.12 8.66
C THR A 139 4.17 -5.42 8.79
N GLY A 140 3.58 -5.67 9.96
CA GLY A 140 2.76 -6.86 10.20
C GLY A 140 1.34 -6.71 9.68
N ALA A 141 0.70 -7.86 9.34
CA ALA A 141 -0.74 -7.89 9.10
C ALA A 141 -1.49 -7.80 10.45
N HIS A 142 -2.40 -6.84 10.57
CA HIS A 142 -3.17 -6.64 11.81
C HIS A 142 -4.65 -6.85 11.55
N GLN A 143 -5.26 -7.74 12.35
CA GLN A 143 -6.71 -7.93 12.36
C GLN A 143 -7.39 -6.73 13.05
N LYS A 144 -7.96 -5.81 12.27
CA LYS A 144 -8.55 -4.56 12.78
C LYS A 144 -9.96 -4.69 13.37
N ASN A 145 -10.59 -5.84 13.28
CA ASN A 145 -11.97 -6.04 13.77
C ASN A 145 -12.07 -6.51 15.23
N ASN A 146 -10.96 -6.52 15.98
CA ASN A 146 -10.97 -7.03 17.36
C ASN A 146 -10.97 -5.87 18.36
N LYS A 147 -11.89 -5.90 19.35
CA LYS A 147 -11.91 -4.96 20.50
C LYS A 147 -10.54 -4.88 21.21
N LYS A 148 -9.81 -5.99 21.25
CA LYS A 148 -8.44 -6.04 21.79
C LYS A 148 -7.47 -5.13 21.01
N TYR A 149 -7.62 -4.99 19.68
CA TYR A 149 -6.78 -4.10 18.88
C TYR A 149 -6.98 -2.64 19.29
N TYR A 150 -8.23 -2.19 19.42
CA TYR A 150 -8.50 -0.80 19.83
C TYR A 150 -8.07 -0.51 21.26
N LEU A 151 -8.27 -1.49 22.18
CA LEU A 151 -7.80 -1.37 23.57
C LEU A 151 -6.26 -1.33 23.64
N SER A 152 -5.57 -2.19 22.90
CA SER A 152 -4.10 -2.17 22.79
C SER A 152 -3.62 -0.81 22.25
N ARG A 153 -4.23 -0.26 21.21
CA ARG A 153 -3.85 1.07 20.68
C ARG A 153 -4.10 2.20 21.68
N PHE A 154 -5.13 2.11 22.48
CA PHE A 154 -5.38 3.08 23.56
C PHE A 154 -4.29 3.01 24.65
N LEU A 155 -3.88 1.79 25.03
CA LEU A 155 -2.81 1.58 26.01
C LEU A 155 -1.43 2.03 25.50
N HIS A 156 -1.21 2.03 24.18
CA HIS A 156 0.06 2.42 23.52
C HIS A 156 -0.04 3.80 22.85
N MET A 157 -0.64 4.77 23.52
CA MET A 157 -0.83 6.14 23.01
C MET A 157 0.49 6.80 22.54
N ASN A 158 1.60 6.53 23.20
CA ASN A 158 2.91 7.08 22.81
C ASN A 158 3.34 6.60 21.41
N GLU A 159 3.10 5.33 21.08
CA GLU A 159 3.40 4.78 19.74
C GLU A 159 2.51 5.43 18.68
N LEU A 160 1.23 5.67 19.00
CA LEU A 160 0.32 6.39 18.12
C LEU A 160 0.80 7.81 17.81
N ILE A 161 1.30 8.52 18.81
CA ILE A 161 1.85 9.87 18.62
C ILE A 161 3.07 9.83 17.69
N ILE A 162 3.96 8.84 17.87
CA ILE A 162 5.14 8.65 17.03
C ILE A 162 4.73 8.34 15.59
N GLU A 163 3.76 7.45 15.38
CA GLU A 163 3.21 7.13 14.05
C GLU A 163 2.62 8.39 13.38
N GLN A 164 1.83 9.18 14.13
CA GLN A 164 1.23 10.42 13.59
C GLN A 164 2.29 11.46 13.25
N ARG A 165 3.38 11.57 14.02
CA ARG A 165 4.52 12.44 13.70
C ARG A 165 5.22 11.99 12.42
N LYS A 166 5.47 10.68 12.25
CA LYS A 166 6.06 10.13 11.01
C LYS A 166 5.17 10.43 9.79
N LEU A 167 3.86 10.23 9.89
CA LEU A 167 2.92 10.59 8.84
C LEU A 167 2.91 12.08 8.54
N PHE A 168 2.99 12.93 9.56
CA PHE A 168 3.05 14.38 9.37
C PHE A 168 4.32 14.85 8.66
N LEU A 169 5.49 14.26 8.99
CA LEU A 169 6.73 14.51 8.27
C LEU A 169 6.61 14.08 6.81
N MET A 170 6.07 12.89 6.56
CA MET A 170 5.78 12.42 5.21
C MET A 170 4.91 13.42 4.43
N TYR A 171 3.88 13.99 5.05
CA TYR A 171 3.00 14.95 4.38
C TYR A 171 3.74 16.23 3.96
N LYS A 172 4.76 16.66 4.71
CA LYS A 172 5.59 17.81 4.36
C LYS A 172 6.46 17.56 3.14
N ASP A 173 6.94 16.33 2.97
CA ASP A 173 7.83 15.95 1.87
C ASP A 173 7.06 15.71 0.56
N LEU A 174 5.74 15.49 0.63
CA LEU A 174 4.94 15.32 -0.58
C LEU A 174 4.92 16.60 -1.42
N PRO A 175 5.17 16.52 -2.74
CA PRO A 175 5.24 17.68 -3.63
C PRO A 175 3.84 18.22 -4.00
N PHE A 176 2.90 18.18 -3.05
CA PHE A 176 1.51 18.61 -3.22
C PHE A 176 1.04 19.36 -2.01
N ASN A 177 0.19 20.35 -2.21
CA ASN A 177 -0.52 21.01 -1.11
C ASN A 177 -1.54 20.05 -0.51
N ILE A 178 -1.38 19.74 0.78
CA ILE A 178 -2.22 18.79 1.51
C ILE A 178 -3.14 19.52 2.47
N SER A 179 -4.43 19.29 2.31
CA SER A 179 -5.43 19.79 3.26
C SER A 179 -5.53 18.86 4.48
N LEU A 180 -4.94 19.27 5.59
CA LEU A 180 -5.05 18.56 6.87
C LEU A 180 -6.50 18.50 7.37
N VAL A 181 -7.29 19.53 7.09
CA VAL A 181 -8.72 19.56 7.42
C VAL A 181 -9.46 18.42 6.69
N LYS A 182 -9.19 18.24 5.38
CA LYS A 182 -9.81 17.14 4.62
C LYS A 182 -9.41 15.77 5.15
N ILE A 183 -8.15 15.58 5.54
CA ILE A 183 -7.69 14.33 6.15
C ILE A 183 -8.41 14.10 7.49
N PHE A 184 -8.51 15.13 8.33
CA PHE A 184 -9.19 15.04 9.62
C PHE A 184 -10.67 14.67 9.45
N VAL A 185 -11.40 15.35 8.57
CA VAL A 185 -12.81 15.04 8.27
C VAL A 185 -12.97 13.59 7.80
N LEU A 186 -12.12 13.11 6.90
CA LEU A 186 -12.18 11.72 6.44
C LEU A 186 -11.87 10.72 7.55
N LYS A 187 -10.92 11.03 8.45
CA LYS A 187 -10.64 10.17 9.62
C LYS A 187 -11.86 10.09 10.54
N MET A 188 -12.53 11.22 10.79
CA MET A 188 -13.76 11.23 11.58
C MET A 188 -14.87 10.40 10.91
N LEU A 189 -15.08 10.57 9.61
CA LEU A 189 -16.09 9.77 8.87
C LEU A 189 -15.83 8.27 8.91
N LYS A 190 -14.58 7.83 9.08
CA LYS A 190 -14.25 6.41 9.24
C LYS A 190 -14.70 5.83 10.57
N LEU A 191 -14.83 6.65 11.62
CA LEU A 191 -15.29 6.19 12.94
C LEU A 191 -16.78 5.83 12.98
N PHE A 192 -17.55 6.33 11.99
CA PHE A 192 -19.00 6.12 11.89
C PHE A 192 -19.38 5.06 10.83
N LYS A 193 -18.37 4.36 10.26
CA LYS A 193 -18.55 3.22 9.34
C LYS A 193 -18.18 1.90 10.02
#